data_e1bf257690ed2af54b314f804edbed36
#
_entry.id   e1bf257690ed2af54b314f804edbed36
#
_cell.length_a   1.000
_cell.length_b   1.000
_cell.length_c   1.000
_cell.angle_alpha   90.00
_cell.angle_beta   90.00
_cell.angle_gamma   90.00
#
_symmetry.space_group_name_H-M   'P 1'
#
loop_
_entity.id
_entity.type
_entity.pdbx_description
1 polymer ?
#
loop_
_entity_poly.entity_id
_entity_poly.type
_entity_poly.pdbx_seq_one_letter_code
_entity_poly.pdbx_strand_id
1 'polypeptide(L)'
;MPDFSSPSNSSKRDRVAVVAAGIVSPLGFGMEETLQSLREAKDCVSPVTAFPVDRCRCQTAGQVANGPLAEANQLTAHPERLHRVARMMILALRDAMEKAGDFQPELTVVGTTSGGMTFGEQYYRGLKTNGSSSSRHAPTLIANYIPQKPVMDAQEAFGITAPCQIIANACASGTNAIGHAFECIRSGRYQRVLTGGYDALSELVFVGFDSLQAATPERCRPFDRERSGLVLGEGAAILALENFESAEERGATILAEIIG
;
A
#
# COMPACT_ATOMS: atom_id res chain seq x y z
N MET A 1 18.20 30.67 -18.08
CA MET A 1 17.11 30.09 -17.27
C MET A 1 16.11 29.53 -18.25
N PRO A 2 15.70 28.26 -18.16
CA PRO A 2 14.63 27.74 -19.03
C PRO A 2 13.31 28.42 -18.65
N ASP A 3 12.60 28.88 -19.67
CA ASP A 3 11.29 29.51 -19.54
C ASP A 3 10.24 28.42 -19.27
N PHE A 4 9.64 28.44 -18.09
CA PHE A 4 8.58 27.52 -17.66
C PHE A 4 7.16 28.00 -17.96
N SER A 5 7.01 28.98 -18.86
CA SER A 5 5.75 29.67 -19.09
C SER A 5 4.96 29.23 -20.33
N SER A 6 4.94 27.94 -20.67
CA SER A 6 3.95 27.45 -21.63
C SER A 6 3.37 26.13 -21.07
N PRO A 7 2.08 26.05 -20.73
CA PRO A 7 1.43 24.73 -20.63
C PRO A 7 1.49 24.14 -22.05
N SER A 8 2.28 23.08 -22.22
CA SER A 8 2.24 22.28 -23.43
C SER A 8 0.78 21.93 -23.70
N ASN A 9 0.31 22.16 -24.91
CA ASN A 9 -1.00 21.78 -25.38
C ASN A 9 -1.04 20.25 -25.47
N SER A 10 -1.06 19.59 -24.29
CA SER A 10 -1.19 18.12 -24.19
C SER A 10 -2.53 17.78 -24.83
N SER A 11 -2.51 16.95 -25.87
CA SER A 11 -3.75 16.44 -26.45
C SER A 11 -4.55 15.75 -25.32
N LYS A 12 -5.89 15.75 -25.38
CA LYS A 12 -6.71 15.06 -24.38
C LYS A 12 -6.25 13.60 -24.15
N ARG A 13 -5.61 12.99 -25.15
CA ARG A 13 -5.07 11.62 -25.12
C ARG A 13 -3.90 11.42 -24.15
N ASP A 14 -3.21 12.49 -23.76
CA ASP A 14 -2.04 12.43 -22.89
C ASP A 14 -2.39 12.66 -21.41
N ARG A 15 -3.66 12.94 -21.09
CA ARG A 15 -4.15 13.21 -19.74
C ARG A 15 -4.52 11.93 -19.02
N VAL A 16 -4.29 11.90 -17.72
CA VAL A 16 -4.55 10.72 -16.88
C VAL A 16 -5.46 11.11 -15.71
N ALA A 17 -6.61 10.47 -15.66
CA ALA A 17 -7.60 10.66 -14.61
C ALA A 17 -7.40 9.65 -13.47
N VAL A 18 -7.64 10.08 -12.24
CA VAL A 18 -7.90 9.22 -11.09
C VAL A 18 -9.41 9.04 -11.01
N VAL A 19 -9.89 7.83 -11.26
CA VAL A 19 -11.34 7.55 -11.29
C VAL A 19 -11.85 6.88 -10.02
N ALA A 20 -11.00 6.25 -9.26
CA ALA A 20 -11.33 5.73 -7.93
C ALA A 20 -10.08 5.63 -7.04
N ALA A 21 -10.33 5.60 -5.74
CA ALA A 21 -9.31 5.40 -4.72
C ALA A 21 -9.87 4.55 -3.57
N GLY A 22 -9.01 3.69 -3.02
CA GLY A 22 -9.28 2.95 -1.80
C GLY A 22 -8.05 2.95 -0.90
N ILE A 23 -8.29 2.99 0.40
CA ILE A 23 -7.24 3.09 1.40
C ILE A 23 -7.57 2.29 2.65
N VAL A 24 -6.56 1.67 3.23
CA VAL A 24 -6.58 1.09 4.57
C VAL A 24 -5.36 1.60 5.32
N SER A 25 -5.58 2.26 6.42
CA SER A 25 -4.52 2.86 7.22
C SER A 25 -4.91 2.85 8.72
N PRO A 26 -4.02 3.25 9.63
CA PRO A 26 -4.38 3.45 11.04
C PRO A 26 -5.49 4.48 11.25
N LEU A 27 -5.69 5.39 10.29
CA LEU A 27 -6.75 6.40 10.32
C LEU A 27 -8.13 5.84 9.99
N GLY A 28 -8.22 4.69 9.31
CA GLY A 28 -9.50 4.07 8.97
C GLY A 28 -9.45 3.14 7.76
N PHE A 29 -10.62 2.60 7.46
CA PHE A 29 -10.89 1.70 6.34
C PHE A 29 -11.74 2.44 5.30
N GLY A 30 -11.14 2.73 4.16
CA GLY A 30 -11.76 3.51 3.09
C GLY A 30 -11.54 5.01 3.22
N MET A 31 -11.91 5.72 2.15
CA MET A 31 -11.67 7.16 2.03
C MET A 31 -12.48 7.98 3.04
N GLU A 32 -13.73 7.60 3.32
CA GLU A 32 -14.63 8.36 4.19
C GLU A 32 -14.11 8.38 5.63
N GLU A 33 -13.83 7.22 6.22
CA GLU A 33 -13.32 7.12 7.58
C GLU A 33 -11.95 7.79 7.72
N THR A 34 -11.08 7.62 6.70
CA THR A 34 -9.76 8.28 6.68
C THR A 34 -9.90 9.80 6.68
N LEU A 35 -10.76 10.36 5.84
CA LEU A 35 -11.02 11.80 5.78
C LEU A 35 -11.62 12.33 7.07
N GLN A 36 -12.54 11.58 7.70
CA GLN A 36 -13.12 11.94 8.98
C GLN A 36 -12.03 12.00 10.07
N SER A 37 -11.20 10.96 10.16
CA SER A 37 -10.10 10.91 11.13
C SER A 37 -9.09 12.05 10.93
N LEU A 38 -8.81 12.43 9.67
CA LEU A 38 -7.96 13.58 9.37
C LEU A 38 -8.59 14.91 9.79
N ARG A 39 -9.90 15.11 9.55
CA ARG A 39 -10.62 16.31 9.97
C ARG A 39 -10.65 16.47 11.51
N GLU A 40 -10.75 15.35 12.21
CA GLU A 40 -10.73 15.29 13.67
C GLU A 40 -9.30 15.39 14.25
N ALA A 41 -8.27 15.45 13.40
CA ALA A 41 -6.86 15.40 13.78
C ALA A 41 -6.55 14.21 14.73
N LYS A 42 -7.14 13.06 14.44
CA LYS A 42 -7.04 11.85 15.25
C LYS A 42 -5.60 11.35 15.27
N ASP A 43 -5.06 11.14 16.46
CA ASP A 43 -3.79 10.47 16.64
C ASP A 43 -4.02 8.95 16.71
N CYS A 44 -3.48 8.22 15.73
CA CYS A 44 -3.61 6.78 15.61
C CYS A 44 -2.30 6.03 15.93
N VAL A 45 -1.34 6.73 16.55
CA VAL A 45 -0.11 6.11 17.06
C VAL A 45 -0.42 5.39 18.37
N SER A 46 0.02 4.14 18.48
CA SER A 46 -0.25 3.28 19.63
C SER A 46 0.95 2.37 19.93
N PRO A 47 1.03 1.77 21.14
CA PRO A 47 2.06 0.79 21.43
C PRO A 47 2.11 -0.34 20.39
N VAL A 48 3.30 -0.73 19.96
CA VAL A 48 3.49 -1.83 19.00
C VAL A 48 3.04 -3.15 19.62
N THR A 49 2.16 -3.84 18.90
CA THR A 49 1.66 -5.17 19.28
C THR A 49 2.04 -6.28 18.31
N ALA A 50 2.58 -5.93 17.13
CA ALA A 50 2.90 -6.85 16.05
C ALA A 50 4.13 -7.72 16.34
N PHE A 51 5.08 -7.21 17.15
CA PHE A 51 6.34 -7.88 17.53
C PHE A 51 6.91 -7.24 18.82
N PRO A 52 7.85 -7.93 19.51
CA PRO A 52 8.48 -7.39 20.73
C PRO A 52 9.34 -6.16 20.43
N VAL A 53 9.18 -5.10 21.22
CA VAL A 53 9.94 -3.85 21.11
C VAL A 53 10.63 -3.43 22.40
N ASP A 54 10.72 -4.35 23.39
CA ASP A 54 11.27 -4.06 24.73
C ASP A 54 12.72 -3.55 24.70
N ARG A 55 13.46 -3.86 23.64
CA ARG A 55 14.86 -3.44 23.44
C ARG A 55 15.01 -2.21 22.55
N CYS A 56 13.90 -1.66 22.05
CA CYS A 56 13.89 -0.48 21.19
C CYS A 56 13.69 0.79 22.02
N ARG A 57 14.26 1.88 21.56
CA ARG A 57 13.98 3.22 22.11
C ARG A 57 12.54 3.64 21.80
N CYS A 58 12.09 3.35 20.58
CA CYS A 58 10.73 3.60 20.12
C CYS A 58 9.87 2.36 20.39
N GLN A 59 8.66 2.57 20.88
CA GLN A 59 7.73 1.47 21.21
C GLN A 59 6.34 1.69 20.63
N THR A 60 6.19 2.70 19.78
CA THR A 60 4.91 3.08 19.18
C THR A 60 4.97 3.08 17.67
N ALA A 61 3.83 2.83 17.03
CA ALA A 61 3.66 2.85 15.59
C ALA A 61 2.20 3.16 15.20
N GLY A 62 1.99 3.56 13.96
CA GLY A 62 0.65 3.59 13.37
C GLY A 62 0.25 2.20 12.89
N GLN A 63 -0.61 1.50 13.64
CA GLN A 63 -1.06 0.14 13.35
C GLN A 63 -2.51 0.13 12.87
N VAL A 64 -2.78 -0.64 11.83
CA VAL A 64 -4.14 -0.89 11.33
C VAL A 64 -4.87 -1.82 12.30
N ALA A 65 -6.12 -1.51 12.62
CA ALA A 65 -6.95 -2.30 13.52
C ALA A 65 -7.18 -3.73 12.98
N ASN A 66 -7.04 -4.74 13.83
CA ASN A 66 -7.18 -6.14 13.43
C ASN A 66 -8.63 -6.54 13.10
N GLY A 67 -9.61 -6.00 13.84
CA GLY A 67 -11.02 -6.40 13.70
C GLY A 67 -11.51 -6.28 12.26
N PRO A 68 -11.49 -5.09 11.66
CA PRO A 68 -11.92 -4.89 10.26
C PRO A 68 -11.11 -5.68 9.23
N LEU A 69 -9.81 -5.94 9.48
CA LEU A 69 -9.00 -6.77 8.57
C LEU A 69 -9.54 -8.19 8.39
N ALA A 70 -10.34 -8.69 9.34
CA ALA A 70 -10.95 -10.00 9.23
C ALA A 70 -11.98 -10.10 8.09
N GLU A 71 -12.54 -8.98 7.62
CA GLU A 71 -13.45 -8.96 6.46
C GLU A 71 -12.79 -9.49 5.19
N ALA A 72 -11.49 -9.26 5.01
CA ALA A 72 -10.74 -9.79 3.88
C ALA A 72 -10.79 -11.33 3.80
N ASN A 73 -10.99 -12.01 4.93
CA ASN A 73 -11.07 -13.47 4.98
C ASN A 73 -12.28 -14.03 4.21
N GLN A 74 -13.33 -13.23 4.03
CA GLN A 74 -14.54 -13.62 3.32
C GLN A 74 -14.37 -13.50 1.79
N LEU A 75 -13.33 -12.82 1.34
CA LEU A 75 -13.05 -12.52 -0.07
C LEU A 75 -12.03 -13.49 -0.70
N THR A 76 -11.60 -14.51 0.03
CA THR A 76 -10.61 -15.48 -0.45
C THR A 76 -10.96 -16.91 -0.03
N ALA A 77 -10.54 -17.88 -0.82
CA ALA A 77 -10.70 -19.29 -0.49
C ALA A 77 -9.71 -19.78 0.60
N HIS A 78 -8.61 -19.05 0.81
CA HIS A 78 -7.51 -19.47 1.70
C HIS A 78 -7.10 -18.37 2.68
N PRO A 79 -8.00 -17.92 3.58
CA PRO A 79 -7.73 -16.82 4.51
C PRO A 79 -6.55 -17.09 5.46
N GLU A 80 -6.27 -18.37 5.76
CA GLU A 80 -5.16 -18.79 6.62
C GLU A 80 -3.76 -18.55 5.99
N ARG A 81 -3.71 -18.32 4.67
CA ARG A 81 -2.46 -18.07 3.92
C ARG A 81 -2.20 -16.59 3.70
N LEU A 82 -3.20 -15.73 3.97
CA LEU A 82 -3.05 -14.29 3.73
C LEU A 82 -2.05 -13.66 4.68
N HIS A 83 -1.07 -13.00 4.08
CA HIS A 83 -0.22 -12.05 4.82
C HIS A 83 -1.07 -10.89 5.35
N ARG A 84 -0.66 -10.27 6.47
CA ARG A 84 -1.36 -9.10 7.01
C ARG A 84 -1.58 -8.00 5.97
N VAL A 85 -0.54 -7.70 5.20
CA VAL A 85 -0.63 -6.66 4.17
C VAL A 85 -1.53 -7.06 3.00
N ALA A 86 -1.66 -8.36 2.69
CA ALA A 86 -2.59 -8.83 1.68
C ALA A 86 -4.05 -8.52 2.09
N ARG A 87 -4.39 -8.65 3.38
CA ARG A 87 -5.71 -8.24 3.88
C ARG A 87 -5.96 -6.75 3.71
N MET A 88 -4.96 -5.91 4.00
CA MET A 88 -5.07 -4.46 3.74
C MET A 88 -5.26 -4.16 2.25
N MET A 89 -4.49 -4.83 1.39
CA MET A 89 -4.60 -4.69 -0.08
C MET A 89 -5.98 -5.11 -0.61
N ILE A 90 -6.50 -6.25 -0.14
CA ILE A 90 -7.84 -6.74 -0.53
C ILE A 90 -8.91 -5.70 -0.18
N LEU A 91 -8.86 -5.13 1.02
CA LEU A 91 -9.86 -4.13 1.44
C LEU A 91 -9.68 -2.79 0.73
N ALA A 92 -8.45 -2.33 0.51
CA ALA A 92 -8.19 -1.12 -0.27
C ALA A 92 -8.62 -1.31 -1.74
N LEU A 93 -8.36 -2.47 -2.33
CA LEU A 93 -8.79 -2.79 -3.68
C LEU A 93 -10.32 -2.89 -3.79
N ARG A 94 -10.99 -3.51 -2.79
CA ARG A 94 -12.46 -3.53 -2.72
C ARG A 94 -13.03 -2.13 -2.78
N ASP A 95 -12.57 -1.24 -1.90
CA ASP A 95 -13.04 0.14 -1.82
C ASP A 95 -12.83 0.90 -3.14
N ALA A 96 -11.69 0.69 -3.81
CA ALA A 96 -11.43 1.29 -5.11
C ALA A 96 -12.32 0.72 -6.22
N MET A 97 -12.47 -0.60 -6.31
CA MET A 97 -13.23 -1.26 -7.39
C MET A 97 -14.73 -1.02 -7.28
N GLU A 98 -15.29 -0.99 -6.07
CA GLU A 98 -16.70 -0.65 -5.85
C GLU A 98 -17.06 0.76 -6.37
N LYS A 99 -16.11 1.70 -6.33
CA LYS A 99 -16.28 3.08 -6.80
C LYS A 99 -15.91 3.27 -8.27
N ALA A 100 -15.05 2.43 -8.81
CA ALA A 100 -14.58 2.53 -10.19
C ALA A 100 -15.63 2.11 -11.23
N GLY A 101 -16.71 1.46 -10.81
CA GLY A 101 -17.76 0.94 -11.69
C GLY A 101 -17.23 -0.18 -12.58
N ASP A 102 -17.47 -0.04 -13.88
CA ASP A 102 -17.06 -0.99 -14.89
C ASP A 102 -15.56 -0.87 -15.29
N PHE A 103 -14.69 -0.64 -14.32
CA PHE A 103 -13.26 -0.50 -14.52
C PHE A 103 -12.59 -1.88 -14.61
N GLN A 104 -12.01 -2.18 -15.78
CA GLN A 104 -11.24 -3.41 -15.99
C GLN A 104 -9.76 -3.04 -16.15
N PRO A 105 -8.90 -3.32 -15.17
CA PRO A 105 -7.49 -2.97 -15.26
C PRO A 105 -6.76 -3.84 -16.29
N GLU A 106 -5.89 -3.22 -17.06
CA GLU A 106 -5.02 -3.87 -18.05
C GLU A 106 -3.62 -4.13 -17.47
N LEU A 107 -3.27 -3.42 -16.40
CA LEU A 107 -2.01 -3.53 -15.67
C LEU A 107 -2.24 -3.16 -14.20
N THR A 108 -1.51 -3.80 -13.30
CA THR A 108 -1.37 -3.37 -11.91
C THR A 108 0.10 -3.05 -11.62
N VAL A 109 0.38 -1.83 -11.15
CA VAL A 109 1.73 -1.39 -10.76
C VAL A 109 1.69 -0.90 -9.33
N VAL A 110 2.35 -1.57 -8.41
CA VAL A 110 2.31 -1.19 -6.99
C VAL A 110 3.70 -1.14 -6.36
N GLY A 111 3.86 -0.22 -5.43
CA GLY A 111 5.08 0.00 -4.68
C GLY A 111 5.05 -0.67 -3.32
N THR A 112 6.19 -1.22 -2.89
CA THR A 112 6.36 -1.72 -1.52
C THR A 112 7.82 -1.67 -1.10
N THR A 113 8.05 -1.51 0.19
CA THR A 113 9.39 -1.62 0.79
C THR A 113 9.61 -3.01 1.37
N SER A 114 8.69 -3.50 2.16
CA SER A 114 8.83 -4.74 2.95
C SER A 114 8.02 -5.92 2.40
N GLY A 115 7.01 -5.68 1.55
CA GLY A 115 6.22 -6.75 0.95
C GLY A 115 5.72 -7.77 1.96
N GLY A 116 6.07 -9.04 1.75
CA GLY A 116 5.72 -10.17 2.62
C GLY A 116 6.70 -10.41 3.79
N MET A 117 7.55 -9.46 4.16
CA MET A 117 8.70 -9.61 5.07
C MET A 117 8.34 -10.25 6.41
N THR A 118 7.18 -9.95 7.00
CA THR A 118 6.80 -10.52 8.30
C THR A 118 6.64 -12.04 8.26
N PHE A 119 6.34 -12.64 7.12
CA PHE A 119 6.35 -14.10 6.96
C PHE A 119 7.77 -14.67 6.98
N GLY A 120 8.74 -13.97 6.37
CA GLY A 120 10.15 -14.32 6.46
C GLY A 120 10.68 -14.24 7.89
N GLU A 121 10.30 -13.20 8.63
CA GLU A 121 10.63 -13.04 10.06
C GLU A 121 10.05 -14.17 10.92
N GLN A 122 8.79 -14.52 10.70
CA GLN A 122 8.13 -15.65 11.40
C GLN A 122 8.84 -16.98 11.11
N TYR A 123 9.19 -17.22 9.84
CA TYR A 123 9.95 -18.41 9.46
C TYR A 123 11.30 -18.45 10.17
N TYR A 124 12.07 -17.37 10.16
CA TYR A 124 13.37 -17.27 10.79
C TYR A 124 13.31 -17.48 12.31
N ARG A 125 12.32 -16.90 12.98
CA ARG A 125 12.09 -17.14 14.42
C ARG A 125 11.76 -18.60 14.71
N GLY A 126 10.92 -19.23 13.89
CA GLY A 126 10.58 -20.64 14.02
C GLY A 126 11.82 -21.56 13.91
N LEU A 127 12.75 -21.24 13.03
CA LEU A 127 14.03 -21.97 12.92
C LEU A 127 14.89 -21.85 14.19
N LYS A 128 14.96 -20.64 14.77
CA LYS A 128 15.77 -20.42 15.99
C LYS A 128 15.20 -21.08 17.24
N THR A 129 13.88 -21.13 17.38
CA THR A 129 13.25 -21.66 18.60
C THR A 129 13.13 -23.19 18.59
N ASN A 130 12.89 -23.80 17.44
CA ASN A 130 12.55 -25.23 17.33
C ASN A 130 13.68 -26.10 16.74
N GLY A 131 14.82 -25.51 16.37
CA GLY A 131 16.00 -26.24 15.85
C GLY A 131 15.77 -27.00 14.53
N SER A 132 14.58 -26.95 13.96
CA SER A 132 14.26 -27.61 12.71
C SER A 132 13.18 -26.84 11.93
N SER A 133 13.25 -26.92 10.61
CA SER A 133 12.23 -26.40 9.67
C SER A 133 10.90 -27.19 9.71
N SER A 134 10.62 -27.91 10.76
CA SER A 134 9.50 -28.88 10.86
C SER A 134 8.14 -28.28 11.19
N SER A 135 7.98 -26.96 11.20
CA SER A 135 6.65 -26.35 11.26
C SER A 135 5.89 -26.69 9.97
N ARG A 136 4.68 -27.28 10.11
CA ARG A 136 3.78 -27.54 8.97
C ARG A 136 3.49 -26.28 8.13
N HIS A 137 3.67 -25.10 8.70
CA HIS A 137 3.45 -23.80 8.05
C HIS A 137 4.71 -23.21 7.37
N ALA A 138 5.89 -23.80 7.59
CA ALA A 138 7.13 -23.27 7.03
C ALA A 138 7.11 -23.11 5.49
N PRO A 139 6.62 -24.08 4.70
CA PRO A 139 6.51 -23.92 3.25
C PRO A 139 5.57 -22.77 2.86
N THR A 140 4.47 -22.59 3.58
CA THR A 140 3.50 -21.50 3.31
C THR A 140 4.14 -20.14 3.59
N LEU A 141 4.88 -19.99 4.70
CA LEU A 141 5.57 -18.73 5.02
C LEU A 141 6.58 -18.34 3.93
N ILE A 142 7.39 -19.30 3.48
CA ILE A 142 8.39 -19.07 2.42
C ILE A 142 7.74 -18.77 1.08
N ALA A 143 6.69 -19.52 0.68
CA ALA A 143 6.01 -19.31 -0.58
C ALA A 143 5.31 -17.94 -0.65
N ASN A 144 4.87 -17.40 0.48
CA ASN A 144 4.15 -16.12 0.56
C ASN A 144 5.03 -14.94 1.04
N TYR A 145 6.33 -15.15 1.18
CA TYR A 145 7.29 -14.11 1.56
C TYR A 145 7.56 -13.09 0.45
N ILE A 146 7.41 -13.49 -0.82
CA ILE A 146 7.76 -12.67 -1.99
C ILE A 146 6.90 -11.38 -2.06
N PRO A 147 7.48 -10.24 -2.47
CA PRO A 147 6.79 -8.94 -2.41
C PRO A 147 5.53 -8.87 -3.29
N GLN A 148 5.47 -9.58 -4.39
CA GLN A 148 4.30 -9.58 -5.28
C GLN A 148 3.10 -10.37 -4.73
N LYS A 149 3.29 -11.27 -3.77
CA LYS A 149 2.22 -12.15 -3.29
C LYS A 149 1.01 -11.39 -2.73
N PRO A 150 1.17 -10.33 -1.91
CA PRO A 150 0.02 -9.58 -1.39
C PRO A 150 -0.89 -8.99 -2.47
N VAL A 151 -0.31 -8.48 -3.57
CA VAL A 151 -1.11 -7.93 -4.66
C VAL A 151 -1.73 -9.04 -5.52
N MET A 152 -1.05 -10.17 -5.70
CA MET A 152 -1.62 -11.34 -6.38
C MET A 152 -2.82 -11.90 -5.61
N ASP A 153 -2.75 -11.98 -4.28
CA ASP A 153 -3.88 -12.38 -3.43
C ASP A 153 -5.07 -11.42 -3.58
N ALA A 154 -4.80 -10.12 -3.64
CA ALA A 154 -5.83 -9.11 -3.85
C ALA A 154 -6.45 -9.22 -5.26
N GLN A 155 -5.64 -9.41 -6.30
CA GLN A 155 -6.15 -9.62 -7.66
C GLN A 155 -7.00 -10.90 -7.75
N GLU A 156 -6.56 -12.00 -7.14
CA GLU A 156 -7.31 -13.26 -7.11
C GLU A 156 -8.67 -13.08 -6.44
N ALA A 157 -8.74 -12.35 -5.32
CA ALA A 157 -9.98 -12.08 -4.60
C ALA A 157 -11.05 -11.36 -5.45
N PHE A 158 -10.64 -10.61 -6.47
CA PHE A 158 -11.53 -9.86 -7.38
C PHE A 158 -11.54 -10.38 -8.82
N GLY A 159 -10.94 -11.54 -9.10
CA GLY A 159 -10.88 -12.12 -10.43
C GLY A 159 -10.09 -11.26 -11.45
N ILE A 160 -9.17 -10.42 -10.97
CA ILE A 160 -8.34 -9.56 -11.82
C ILE A 160 -7.19 -10.40 -12.39
N THR A 161 -7.13 -10.50 -13.71
CA THR A 161 -6.10 -11.28 -14.44
C THR A 161 -5.00 -10.39 -15.06
N ALA A 162 -5.07 -9.07 -14.81
CA ALA A 162 -4.07 -8.13 -15.32
C ALA A 162 -2.66 -8.47 -14.83
N PRO A 163 -1.62 -8.30 -15.67
CA PRO A 163 -0.23 -8.41 -15.23
C PRO A 163 0.06 -7.52 -14.01
N CYS A 164 0.94 -7.99 -13.12
CA CYS A 164 1.36 -7.26 -11.95
C CYS A 164 2.85 -6.90 -12.03
N GLN A 165 3.18 -5.64 -11.75
CA GLN A 165 4.53 -5.13 -11.61
C GLN A 165 4.75 -4.58 -10.20
N ILE A 166 5.87 -4.94 -9.59
CA ILE A 166 6.27 -4.43 -8.27
C ILE A 166 7.43 -3.46 -8.44
N ILE A 167 7.29 -2.30 -7.83
CA ILE A 167 8.39 -1.33 -7.67
C ILE A 167 8.85 -1.37 -6.22
N ALA A 168 10.12 -1.75 -6.01
CA ALA A 168 10.70 -1.88 -4.69
C ALA A 168 12.00 -1.05 -4.63
N ASN A 169 11.85 0.24 -4.35
CA ASN A 169 12.93 1.20 -4.21
C ASN A 169 12.80 2.05 -2.94
N ALA A 170 12.53 1.37 -1.83
CA ALA A 170 12.38 1.95 -0.49
C ALA A 170 11.21 2.97 -0.41
N CYS A 171 11.41 4.07 0.29
CA CYS A 171 10.36 5.05 0.61
C CYS A 171 9.65 5.66 -0.62
N ALA A 172 10.31 5.68 -1.77
CA ALA A 172 9.77 6.23 -3.01
C ALA A 172 8.94 5.22 -3.83
N SER A 173 8.82 3.96 -3.39
CA SER A 173 8.19 2.88 -4.16
C SER A 173 6.77 3.22 -4.60
N GLY A 174 5.94 3.73 -3.70
CA GLY A 174 4.54 4.09 -4.02
C GLY A 174 4.46 5.24 -5.03
N THR A 175 5.22 6.30 -4.83
CA THR A 175 5.26 7.43 -5.77
C THR A 175 5.77 7.01 -7.15
N ASN A 176 6.83 6.18 -7.20
CA ASN A 176 7.35 5.68 -8.46
C ASN A 176 6.39 4.71 -9.15
N ALA A 177 5.59 3.95 -8.40
CA ALA A 177 4.54 3.10 -8.97
C ALA A 177 3.46 3.96 -9.65
N ILE A 178 3.01 5.03 -8.99
CA ILE A 178 2.04 5.97 -9.55
C ILE A 178 2.61 6.65 -10.81
N GLY A 179 3.84 7.13 -10.74
CA GLY A 179 4.52 7.77 -11.89
C GLY A 179 4.70 6.79 -13.06
N HIS A 180 5.04 5.53 -12.79
CA HIS A 180 5.15 4.52 -13.85
C HIS A 180 3.79 4.20 -14.49
N ALA A 181 2.74 4.06 -13.70
CA ALA A 181 1.37 3.86 -14.18
C ALA A 181 0.90 5.05 -15.03
N PHE A 182 1.17 6.28 -14.57
CA PHE A 182 0.92 7.51 -15.32
C PHE A 182 1.59 7.48 -16.70
N GLU A 183 2.89 7.16 -16.76
CA GLU A 183 3.62 7.09 -18.04
C GLU A 183 3.12 5.96 -18.95
N CYS A 184 2.66 4.85 -18.38
CA CYS A 184 2.05 3.76 -19.13
C CYS A 184 0.77 4.19 -19.84
N ILE A 185 -0.07 5.00 -19.18
CA ILE A 185 -1.31 5.52 -19.76
C ILE A 185 -0.99 6.67 -20.73
N ARG A 186 -0.18 7.63 -20.31
CA ARG A 186 0.21 8.80 -21.11
C ARG A 186 0.84 8.41 -22.46
N SER A 187 1.64 7.34 -22.47
CA SER A 187 2.25 6.81 -23.70
C SER A 187 1.30 5.97 -24.57
N GLY A 188 0.05 5.79 -24.17
CA GLY A 188 -0.95 5.01 -24.90
C GLY A 188 -0.74 3.48 -24.83
N ARG A 189 0.17 3.00 -23.97
CA ARG A 189 0.40 1.54 -23.81
C ARG A 189 -0.74 0.82 -23.10
N TYR A 190 -1.41 1.51 -22.19
CA TYR A 190 -2.56 1.03 -21.43
C TYR A 190 -3.58 2.14 -21.28
N GLN A 191 -4.85 1.78 -21.19
CA GLN A 191 -5.93 2.72 -20.95
C GLN A 191 -6.30 2.78 -19.46
N ARG A 192 -6.17 1.66 -18.73
CA ARG A 192 -6.62 1.48 -17.36
C ARG A 192 -5.57 0.75 -16.52
N VAL A 193 -5.07 1.39 -15.48
CA VAL A 193 -4.02 0.85 -14.61
C VAL A 193 -4.41 1.00 -13.15
N LEU A 194 -4.34 -0.08 -12.39
CA LEU A 194 -4.33 -0.01 -10.92
C LEU A 194 -2.93 0.32 -10.44
N THR A 195 -2.82 1.26 -9.49
CA THR A 195 -1.54 1.64 -8.91
C THR A 195 -1.67 2.01 -7.44
N GLY A 196 -0.56 2.21 -6.76
CA GLY A 196 -0.52 2.58 -5.36
C GLY A 196 0.63 1.93 -4.61
N GLY A 197 0.39 1.55 -3.35
CA GLY A 197 1.44 0.93 -2.55
C GLY A 197 0.90 0.28 -1.28
N TYR A 198 1.75 -0.52 -0.65
CA TYR A 198 1.42 -1.24 0.57
C TYR A 198 2.67 -1.61 1.35
N ASP A 199 2.59 -1.52 2.67
CA ASP A 199 3.56 -2.09 3.59
C ASP A 199 2.87 -2.47 4.91
N ALA A 200 3.31 -3.58 5.51
CA ALA A 200 3.00 -3.91 6.89
C ALA A 200 4.17 -3.57 7.79
N LEU A 201 3.90 -3.28 9.05
CA LEU A 201 4.95 -3.15 10.06
C LEU A 201 5.75 -4.46 10.14
N SER A 202 7.07 -4.35 10.00
CA SER A 202 8.01 -5.46 10.17
C SER A 202 9.03 -5.14 11.25
N GLU A 203 9.44 -6.15 12.02
CA GLU A 203 10.42 -5.97 13.09
C GLU A 203 11.77 -5.51 12.54
N LEU A 204 12.21 -6.09 11.41
CA LEU A 204 13.48 -5.73 10.79
C LEU A 204 13.54 -4.25 10.41
N VAL A 205 12.49 -3.74 9.77
CA VAL A 205 12.42 -2.33 9.37
C VAL A 205 12.33 -1.44 10.61
N PHE A 206 11.49 -1.82 11.59
CA PHE A 206 11.30 -1.05 12.82
C PHE A 206 12.60 -0.92 13.62
N VAL A 207 13.27 -2.06 13.89
CA VAL A 207 14.55 -2.08 14.62
C VAL A 207 15.65 -1.37 13.82
N GLY A 208 15.62 -1.47 12.48
CA GLY A 208 16.56 -0.75 11.61
C GLY A 208 16.45 0.77 11.80
N PHE A 209 15.26 1.35 11.71
CA PHE A 209 15.04 2.78 11.92
C PHE A 209 15.31 3.23 13.36
N ASP A 210 15.00 2.38 14.36
CA ASP A 210 15.31 2.67 15.75
C ASP A 210 16.82 2.71 16.01
N SER A 211 17.58 1.73 15.49
CA SER A 211 19.03 1.66 15.65
C SER A 211 19.78 2.79 14.94
N LEU A 212 19.26 3.28 13.82
CA LEU A 212 19.75 4.46 13.12
C LEU A 212 19.37 5.78 13.82
N GLN A 213 18.60 5.72 14.89
CA GLN A 213 18.05 6.89 15.59
C GLN A 213 17.20 7.81 14.69
N ALA A 214 16.66 7.25 13.62
CA ALA A 214 15.79 7.96 12.69
C ALA A 214 14.32 7.98 13.16
N ALA A 215 13.92 7.01 13.99
CA ALA A 215 12.62 6.98 14.64
C ALA A 215 12.62 7.80 15.95
N THR A 216 11.46 8.40 16.28
CA THR A 216 11.27 9.14 17.52
C THR A 216 10.44 8.35 18.53
N PRO A 217 10.81 8.35 19.83
CA PRO A 217 9.93 7.86 20.89
C PRO A 217 8.84 8.86 21.27
N GLU A 218 8.89 10.08 20.70
CA GLU A 218 7.95 11.16 20.94
C GLU A 218 6.87 11.20 19.82
N ARG A 219 6.10 12.27 19.82
CA ARG A 219 5.10 12.54 18.77
C ARG A 219 5.77 12.88 17.44
N CYS A 220 5.28 12.30 16.35
CA CYS A 220 5.69 12.68 14.99
C CYS A 220 5.23 14.11 14.69
N ARG A 221 6.17 14.95 14.27
CA ARG A 221 5.95 16.39 13.95
C ARG A 221 6.54 16.72 12.58
N PRO A 222 5.88 16.32 11.49
CA PRO A 222 6.39 16.60 10.15
C PRO A 222 6.59 18.10 9.94
N PHE A 223 7.71 18.45 9.31
CA PHE A 223 8.11 19.83 8.98
C PHE A 223 8.38 20.76 10.19
N ASP A 224 8.16 20.31 11.43
CA ASP A 224 8.47 21.09 12.63
C ASP A 224 9.98 21.32 12.75
N ARG A 225 10.36 22.51 13.26
CA ARG A 225 11.77 22.85 13.50
C ARG A 225 12.40 21.93 14.55
N GLU A 226 11.63 21.52 15.55
CA GLU A 226 12.07 20.68 16.67
C GLU A 226 11.69 19.22 16.52
N ARG A 227 11.46 18.76 15.27
CA ARG A 227 11.18 17.36 15.02
C ARG A 227 12.35 16.48 15.47
N SER A 228 12.03 15.35 16.09
CA SER A 228 13.02 14.41 16.65
C SER A 228 13.10 13.08 15.88
N GLY A 229 12.34 12.91 14.82
CA GLY A 229 12.33 11.71 14.00
C GLY A 229 10.95 11.38 13.42
N LEU A 230 10.83 10.19 12.85
CA LEU A 230 9.60 9.68 12.28
C LEU A 230 8.94 8.64 13.19
N VAL A 231 7.66 8.35 12.97
CA VAL A 231 6.94 7.21 13.52
C VAL A 231 6.55 6.30 12.36
N LEU A 232 6.89 5.02 12.49
CA LEU A 232 6.56 4.02 11.47
C LEU A 232 5.07 3.69 11.46
N GLY A 233 4.54 3.36 10.29
CA GLY A 233 3.16 2.96 10.10
C GLY A 233 3.03 1.83 9.09
N GLU A 234 1.82 1.32 8.95
CA GLU A 234 1.44 0.33 7.95
C GLU A 234 0.17 0.76 7.22
N GLY A 235 -0.07 0.20 6.05
CA GLY A 235 -1.26 0.47 5.27
C GLY A 235 -1.18 -0.04 3.84
N ALA A 236 -2.26 0.16 3.12
CA ALA A 236 -2.36 -0.06 1.69
C ALA A 236 -3.25 1.02 1.06
N ALA A 237 -2.88 1.48 -0.12
CA ALA A 237 -3.70 2.39 -0.90
C ALA A 237 -3.65 2.01 -2.38
N ILE A 238 -4.80 2.07 -3.05
CA ILE A 238 -4.96 1.78 -4.48
C ILE A 238 -5.65 2.96 -5.14
N LEU A 239 -5.14 3.34 -6.30
CA LEU A 239 -5.75 4.28 -7.24
C LEU A 239 -6.10 3.53 -8.52
N ALA A 240 -7.28 3.79 -9.06
CA ALA A 240 -7.64 3.41 -10.41
C ALA A 240 -7.35 4.59 -11.34
N LEU A 241 -6.36 4.43 -12.20
CA LEU A 241 -5.98 5.43 -13.20
C LEU A 241 -6.52 5.04 -14.56
N GLU A 242 -7.04 6.02 -15.27
CA GLU A 242 -7.60 5.83 -16.61
C GLU A 242 -7.22 6.98 -17.53
N ASN A 243 -7.07 6.69 -18.82
CA ASN A 243 -6.99 7.72 -19.82
C ASN A 243 -8.19 8.67 -19.69
N PHE A 244 -7.94 9.96 -19.67
CA PHE A 244 -8.97 10.97 -19.35
C PHE A 244 -10.15 10.92 -20.32
N GLU A 245 -9.88 10.79 -21.63
CA GLU A 245 -10.93 10.69 -22.67
C GLU A 245 -11.76 9.41 -22.50
N SER A 246 -11.12 8.27 -22.24
CA SER A 246 -11.80 7.00 -21.93
C SER A 246 -12.71 7.11 -20.71
N ALA A 247 -12.23 7.80 -19.65
CA ALA A 247 -13.02 8.01 -18.43
C ALA A 247 -14.24 8.90 -18.69
N GLU A 248 -14.10 9.99 -19.48
CA GLU A 248 -15.23 10.86 -19.89
C GLU A 248 -16.24 10.08 -20.75
N GLU A 249 -15.79 9.31 -21.74
CA GLU A 249 -16.65 8.56 -22.67
C GLU A 249 -17.54 7.52 -21.96
N ARG A 250 -17.02 6.84 -20.92
CA ARG A 250 -17.82 5.89 -20.13
C ARG A 250 -18.60 6.55 -18.98
N GLY A 251 -18.49 7.87 -18.81
CA GLY A 251 -19.18 8.60 -17.73
C GLY A 251 -18.62 8.31 -16.34
N ALA A 252 -17.33 8.00 -16.21
CA ALA A 252 -16.68 7.78 -14.93
C ALA A 252 -16.64 9.06 -14.08
N THR A 253 -16.77 8.90 -12.77
CA THR A 253 -16.46 9.99 -11.84
C THR A 253 -14.98 10.26 -11.84
N ILE A 254 -14.54 11.45 -12.23
CA ILE A 254 -13.13 11.86 -12.18
C ILE A 254 -12.88 12.57 -10.85
N LEU A 255 -12.04 11.98 -10.01
CA LEU A 255 -11.70 12.52 -8.69
C LEU A 255 -10.59 13.57 -8.79
N ALA A 256 -9.61 13.35 -9.68
CA ALA A 256 -8.46 14.20 -9.89
C ALA A 256 -7.80 13.89 -11.25
N GLU A 257 -6.88 14.75 -11.67
CA GLU A 257 -5.99 14.52 -12.79
C GLU A 257 -4.53 14.50 -12.30
N ILE A 258 -3.74 13.56 -12.80
CA ILE A 258 -2.29 13.55 -12.55
C ILE A 258 -1.64 14.37 -13.65
N ILE A 259 -0.89 15.37 -13.26
CA ILE A 259 -0.26 16.34 -14.17
C ILE A 259 1.27 16.26 -14.21
N GLY A 260 1.89 15.43 -13.36
CA GLY A 260 3.35 15.21 -13.29
C GLY A 260 3.78 14.63 -11.97
#